data_8fef6b470bb3de183145b876f8abee0c
#
_entry.id   8fef6b470bb3de183145b876f8abee0c
#
_cell.length_a   1.000
_cell.length_b   1.000
_cell.length_c   1.000
_cell.angle_alpha   90.00
_cell.angle_beta   90.00
_cell.angle_gamma   90.00
#
_symmetry.space_group_name_H-M   'P 1'
#
loop_
_entity.id
_entity.type
_entity.pdbx_description
1 polymer ?
#
loop_
_entity_poly.entity_id
_entity_poly.type
_entity_poly.pdbx_seq_one_letter_code
_entity_poly.pdbx_strand_id
1 'polypeptide(L)'
;YELWNGGDPKAVPQKIDEYEKIHNFTLIDMWGTGVIKRALAKATTIRMNVAVSGESFVWAFDKPHSVEEKRFATADKSGAKALEQLMRTTVQRLTVSRSRWIAIDMADVIADNAKYNGEGFTVDKQYANSDLSVILGKAGQPFTLDAQKDKERILAACDKLSHFVKQKYGSNIILCKVSLNDKVRDYDGKIKPLVTDKKKFANAKALLKLCEERFVENTDCYILDNSKNYVSDENFASGGAGIARFEADFYSATAEYVDYIVQYSPVQKYFDKL
;
A
#
# COMPACT_ATOMS: atom_id res chain seq x y z
N TYR A 1 -0.90 0.87 -21.20
CA TYR A 1 -1.08 1.97 -22.16
C TYR A 1 -1.53 1.46 -23.54
N GLU A 2 -1.04 0.29 -23.97
CA GLU A 2 -1.44 -0.29 -25.28
C GLU A 2 -2.83 -0.96 -25.26
N LEU A 3 -3.39 -1.26 -24.10
CA LEU A 3 -4.69 -1.91 -23.97
C LEU A 3 -5.88 -0.94 -24.06
N TRP A 4 -5.64 0.37 -24.09
CA TRP A 4 -6.67 1.40 -24.14
C TRP A 4 -6.57 2.25 -25.41
N ASN A 5 -6.92 1.71 -26.53
CA ASN A 5 -7.03 2.46 -27.80
C ASN A 5 -8.49 2.63 -28.24
N GLY A 6 -9.36 3.20 -27.42
CA GLY A 6 -10.70 3.63 -27.84
C GLY A 6 -11.65 2.53 -28.35
N GLY A 7 -11.37 1.27 -28.02
CA GLY A 7 -12.18 0.13 -28.41
C GLY A 7 -13.38 -0.10 -27.50
N ASP A 8 -14.27 -1.01 -27.92
CA ASP A 8 -15.45 -1.41 -27.17
C ASP A 8 -15.09 -1.82 -25.72
N PRO A 9 -15.66 -1.18 -24.68
CA PRO A 9 -15.40 -1.52 -23.28
C PRO A 9 -15.69 -2.99 -22.95
N LYS A 10 -16.57 -3.66 -23.69
CA LYS A 10 -16.88 -5.09 -23.51
C LYS A 10 -15.76 -6.02 -24.03
N ALA A 11 -14.93 -5.54 -24.95
CA ALA A 11 -13.81 -6.30 -25.49
C ALA A 11 -12.55 -6.26 -24.61
N VAL A 12 -12.49 -5.32 -23.64
CA VAL A 12 -11.33 -5.13 -22.75
C VAL A 12 -11.03 -6.38 -21.88
N PRO A 13 -12.03 -7.09 -21.29
CA PRO A 13 -11.76 -8.30 -20.51
C PRO A 13 -11.12 -9.42 -21.33
N GLN A 14 -11.60 -9.64 -22.55
CA GLN A 14 -11.05 -10.67 -23.45
C GLN A 14 -9.62 -10.34 -23.86
N LYS A 15 -9.32 -9.08 -24.16
CA LYS A 15 -7.95 -8.63 -24.48
C LYS A 15 -6.98 -8.80 -23.32
N ILE A 16 -7.43 -8.60 -22.07
CA ILE A 16 -6.58 -8.82 -20.90
C ILE A 16 -6.29 -10.30 -20.70
N ASP A 17 -7.32 -11.17 -20.81
CA ASP A 17 -7.14 -12.61 -20.67
C ASP A 17 -6.21 -13.17 -21.78
N GLU A 18 -6.34 -12.68 -23.00
CA GLU A 18 -5.43 -13.01 -24.12
C GLU A 18 -4.03 -12.52 -23.88
N TYR A 19 -3.86 -11.29 -23.39
CA TYR A 19 -2.57 -10.70 -23.09
C TYR A 19 -1.86 -11.46 -21.96
N GLU A 20 -2.55 -11.83 -20.90
CA GLU A 20 -2.00 -12.67 -19.82
C GLU A 20 -1.54 -14.03 -20.33
N LYS A 21 -2.33 -14.68 -21.22
CA LYS A 21 -1.98 -15.97 -21.82
C LYS A 21 -0.75 -15.88 -22.73
N ILE A 22 -0.69 -14.86 -23.59
CA ILE A 22 0.41 -14.67 -24.54
C ILE A 22 1.72 -14.39 -23.81
N HIS A 23 1.67 -13.60 -22.74
CA HIS A 23 2.87 -13.15 -22.01
C HIS A 23 3.19 -13.98 -20.77
N ASN A 24 2.36 -14.99 -20.45
CA ASN A 24 2.51 -15.90 -19.32
C ASN A 24 2.70 -15.19 -17.97
N PHE A 25 1.88 -14.16 -17.70
CA PHE A 25 1.84 -13.48 -16.42
C PHE A 25 0.40 -13.17 -15.98
N THR A 26 0.22 -12.92 -14.69
CA THR A 26 -1.05 -12.52 -14.08
C THR A 26 -1.01 -11.06 -13.66
N LEU A 27 -2.08 -10.31 -13.93
CA LEU A 27 -2.22 -8.93 -13.46
C LEU A 27 -2.61 -8.91 -11.99
N ILE A 28 -1.90 -8.07 -11.23
CA ILE A 28 -2.14 -7.85 -9.80
C ILE A 28 -2.24 -6.36 -9.50
N ASP A 29 -3.20 -5.99 -8.67
CA ASP A 29 -3.25 -4.66 -8.07
C ASP A 29 -2.46 -4.65 -6.77
N MET A 30 -2.02 -3.48 -6.33
CA MET A 30 -1.39 -3.32 -5.03
C MET A 30 -1.92 -2.10 -4.28
N TRP A 31 -2.00 -2.23 -2.96
CA TRP A 31 -2.17 -1.12 -2.03
C TRP A 31 -1.19 -1.25 -0.89
N GLY A 32 -0.29 -0.28 -0.74
CA GLY A 32 0.70 -0.32 0.31
C GLY A 32 1.92 0.53 0.03
N THR A 33 2.97 0.26 0.75
CA THR A 33 4.20 1.04 0.72
C THR A 33 5.14 0.64 -0.43
N GLY A 34 6.28 1.32 -0.49
CA GLY A 34 7.40 0.88 -1.33
C GLY A 34 7.93 -0.51 -1.00
N VAL A 35 7.56 -1.10 0.15
CA VAL A 35 7.92 -2.47 0.54
C VAL A 35 7.35 -3.45 -0.48
N ILE A 36 6.01 -3.54 -0.54
CA ILE A 36 5.35 -4.48 -1.45
C ILE A 36 5.59 -4.12 -2.92
N LYS A 37 5.61 -2.83 -3.25
CA LYS A 37 5.90 -2.38 -4.62
C LYS A 37 7.23 -2.90 -5.16
N ARG A 38 8.28 -2.88 -4.32
CA ARG A 38 9.60 -3.39 -4.70
C ARG A 38 9.64 -4.90 -4.82
N ALA A 39 8.94 -5.60 -3.94
CA ALA A 39 8.81 -7.05 -4.01
C ALA A 39 8.11 -7.46 -5.32
N LEU A 40 6.94 -6.89 -5.61
CA LEU A 40 6.19 -7.20 -6.83
C LEU A 40 6.95 -6.86 -8.12
N ALA A 41 7.80 -5.82 -8.09
CA ALA A 41 8.66 -5.48 -9.23
C ALA A 41 9.74 -6.52 -9.55
N LYS A 42 10.06 -7.42 -8.60
CA LYS A 42 11.01 -8.53 -8.79
C LYS A 42 10.32 -9.83 -9.20
N ALA A 43 9.00 -9.93 -9.06
CA ALA A 43 8.24 -11.12 -9.43
C ALA A 43 8.28 -11.37 -10.94
N THR A 44 8.29 -12.64 -11.33
CA THR A 44 8.51 -13.04 -12.74
C THR A 44 7.22 -13.35 -13.47
N THR A 45 6.19 -13.81 -12.74
CA THR A 45 4.93 -14.30 -13.32
C THR A 45 3.75 -13.37 -13.09
N ILE A 46 3.99 -12.24 -12.48
CA ILE A 46 2.98 -11.20 -12.26
C ILE A 46 3.40 -9.86 -12.85
N ARG A 47 2.41 -9.00 -13.10
CA ARG A 47 2.62 -7.59 -13.47
C ARG A 47 1.67 -6.71 -12.68
N MET A 48 2.20 -5.65 -12.10
CA MET A 48 1.38 -4.65 -11.41
C MET A 48 0.54 -3.87 -12.43
N ASN A 49 -0.78 -3.85 -12.22
CA ASN A 49 -1.72 -3.08 -13.00
C ASN A 49 -2.02 -1.73 -12.34
N VAL A 50 -2.72 -1.73 -11.20
CA VAL A 50 -2.92 -0.52 -10.40
C VAL A 50 -2.04 -0.59 -9.16
N ALA A 51 -1.18 0.42 -9.01
CA ALA A 51 -0.31 0.55 -7.83
C ALA A 51 -0.71 1.79 -7.03
N VAL A 52 -1.18 1.55 -5.81
CA VAL A 52 -1.45 2.58 -4.80
C VAL A 52 -0.33 2.54 -3.78
N SER A 53 0.44 3.62 -3.65
CA SER A 53 1.51 3.67 -2.67
C SER A 53 1.64 5.04 -2.01
N GLY A 54 1.93 5.03 -0.70
CA GLY A 54 2.05 6.23 0.12
C GLY A 54 0.70 6.93 0.29
N GLU A 55 -0.37 6.15 0.36
CA GLU A 55 -1.71 6.60 0.70
C GLU A 55 -2.29 5.65 1.74
N SER A 56 -2.53 6.17 2.94
CA SER A 56 -3.16 5.41 4.00
C SER A 56 -4.63 5.15 3.67
N PHE A 57 -5.05 3.91 3.76
CA PHE A 57 -6.44 3.51 3.56
C PHE A 57 -7.40 4.15 4.57
N VAL A 58 -6.90 4.69 5.68
CA VAL A 58 -7.72 5.29 6.76
C VAL A 58 -8.62 6.43 6.26
N TRP A 59 -8.21 7.10 5.18
CA TRP A 59 -8.96 8.20 4.58
C TRP A 59 -9.64 7.85 3.26
N ALA A 60 -9.25 6.75 2.63
CA ALA A 60 -9.59 6.43 1.25
C ALA A 60 -11.08 6.18 1.00
N PHE A 61 -11.83 5.77 2.03
CA PHE A 61 -13.26 5.43 1.95
C PHE A 61 -14.18 6.50 2.53
N ASP A 62 -13.63 7.67 2.88
CA ASP A 62 -14.45 8.82 3.26
C ASP A 62 -15.14 9.42 2.02
N LYS A 63 -16.10 10.30 2.22
CA LYS A 63 -16.77 10.97 1.09
C LYS A 63 -15.75 11.77 0.27
N PRO A 64 -15.85 11.73 -1.07
CA PRO A 64 -15.05 12.62 -1.91
C PRO A 64 -15.28 14.08 -1.51
N HIS A 65 -14.22 14.84 -1.37
CA HIS A 65 -14.31 16.22 -1.00
C HIS A 65 -14.36 17.11 -2.25
N SER A 66 -15.26 18.10 -2.25
CA SER A 66 -15.23 19.15 -3.27
C SER A 66 -14.04 20.06 -3.01
N VAL A 67 -13.01 19.93 -3.84
CA VAL A 67 -11.78 20.71 -3.74
C VAL A 67 -11.78 21.78 -4.82
N GLU A 68 -11.35 22.99 -4.49
CA GLU A 68 -11.04 24.00 -5.50
C GLU A 68 -9.77 23.56 -6.28
N GLU A 69 -9.97 22.77 -7.34
CA GLU A 69 -8.88 22.15 -8.12
C GLU A 69 -7.79 23.12 -8.52
N LYS A 70 -8.17 24.37 -8.88
CA LYS A 70 -7.23 25.43 -9.24
C LYS A 70 -6.21 25.76 -8.14
N ARG A 71 -6.61 25.58 -6.88
CA ARG A 71 -5.77 25.87 -5.72
C ARG A 71 -4.68 24.80 -5.53
N PHE A 72 -4.99 23.55 -5.90
CA PHE A 72 -4.07 22.42 -5.81
C PHE A 72 -3.29 22.20 -7.12
N ALA A 73 -3.80 22.64 -8.26
CA ALA A 73 -3.15 22.49 -9.56
C ALA A 73 -1.85 23.28 -9.69
N THR A 74 -1.68 24.34 -8.90
CA THR A 74 -0.44 25.15 -8.84
C THR A 74 0.59 24.58 -7.86
N ALA A 75 0.20 23.57 -7.07
CA ALA A 75 1.08 22.90 -6.15
C ALA A 75 1.98 21.89 -6.90
N ASP A 76 3.10 21.60 -6.29
CA ASP A 76 4.04 20.57 -6.76
C ASP A 76 3.41 19.14 -6.75
N LYS A 77 4.26 18.11 -6.90
CA LYS A 77 3.80 16.69 -6.87
C LYS A 77 3.02 16.34 -5.59
N SER A 78 3.31 16.99 -4.47
CA SER A 78 2.60 16.76 -3.20
C SER A 78 1.16 17.27 -3.29
N GLY A 79 0.92 18.38 -3.99
CA GLY A 79 -0.41 18.93 -4.24
C GLY A 79 -1.26 18.01 -5.12
N ALA A 80 -0.71 17.54 -6.24
CA ALA A 80 -1.41 16.62 -7.12
C ALA A 80 -1.81 15.33 -6.39
N LYS A 81 -0.91 14.74 -5.61
CA LYS A 81 -1.16 13.54 -4.82
C LYS A 81 -2.22 13.76 -3.73
N ALA A 82 -2.18 14.90 -3.03
CA ALA A 82 -3.19 15.25 -2.04
C ALA A 82 -4.57 15.42 -2.68
N LEU A 83 -4.63 16.05 -3.85
CA LEU A 83 -5.87 16.19 -4.62
C LEU A 83 -6.48 14.83 -4.98
N GLU A 84 -5.68 13.92 -5.54
CA GLU A 84 -6.12 12.56 -5.84
C GLU A 84 -6.70 11.84 -4.61
N GLN A 85 -6.05 11.95 -3.45
CA GLN A 85 -6.52 11.36 -2.20
C GLN A 85 -7.82 12.00 -1.72
N LEU A 86 -7.94 13.33 -1.72
CA LEU A 86 -9.16 14.04 -1.31
C LEU A 86 -10.36 13.76 -2.23
N MET A 87 -10.11 13.57 -3.52
CA MET A 87 -11.12 13.16 -4.50
C MET A 87 -11.46 11.66 -4.47
N ARG A 88 -10.73 10.86 -3.68
CA ARG A 88 -10.91 9.40 -3.55
C ARG A 88 -10.73 8.65 -4.88
N THR A 89 -9.87 9.15 -5.76
CA THR A 89 -9.63 8.57 -7.09
C THR A 89 -9.00 7.17 -7.02
N THR A 90 -8.27 6.88 -5.95
CA THR A 90 -7.65 5.58 -5.69
C THR A 90 -8.65 4.44 -5.65
N VAL A 91 -9.72 4.57 -4.88
CA VAL A 91 -10.78 3.55 -4.80
C VAL A 91 -11.45 3.39 -6.15
N GLN A 92 -11.70 4.49 -6.87
CA GLN A 92 -12.28 4.44 -8.22
C GLN A 92 -11.37 3.69 -9.20
N ARG A 93 -10.06 3.96 -9.20
CA ARG A 93 -9.07 3.27 -10.06
C ARG A 93 -9.03 1.78 -9.77
N LEU A 94 -9.01 1.39 -8.50
CA LEU A 94 -9.09 -0.01 -8.12
C LEU A 94 -10.43 -0.64 -8.53
N THR A 95 -11.54 0.07 -8.38
CA THR A 95 -12.88 -0.46 -8.74
C THR A 95 -12.95 -0.84 -10.21
N VAL A 96 -12.39 -0.04 -11.11
CA VAL A 96 -12.41 -0.30 -12.57
C VAL A 96 -11.29 -1.21 -13.04
N SER A 97 -10.32 -1.53 -12.19
CA SER A 97 -9.23 -2.44 -12.50
C SER A 97 -9.76 -3.84 -12.87
N ARG A 98 -9.08 -4.52 -13.79
CA ARG A 98 -9.39 -5.89 -14.23
C ARG A 98 -8.53 -6.96 -13.57
N SER A 99 -7.64 -6.59 -12.67
CA SER A 99 -6.81 -7.55 -11.93
C SER A 99 -7.65 -8.52 -11.12
N ARG A 100 -7.21 -9.76 -11.10
CA ARG A 100 -7.85 -10.84 -10.31
C ARG A 100 -7.32 -10.90 -8.89
N TRP A 101 -6.14 -10.35 -8.65
CA TRP A 101 -5.43 -10.38 -7.39
C TRP A 101 -5.17 -9.00 -6.86
N ILE A 102 -5.06 -8.90 -5.55
CA ILE A 102 -4.51 -7.71 -4.88
C ILE A 102 -3.49 -8.13 -3.82
N ALA A 103 -2.36 -7.42 -3.79
CA ALA A 103 -1.38 -7.52 -2.71
C ALA A 103 -1.42 -6.25 -1.86
N ILE A 104 -1.45 -6.41 -0.54
CA ILE A 104 -1.62 -5.30 0.41
C ILE A 104 -0.52 -5.37 1.46
N ASP A 105 0.06 -4.22 1.82
CA ASP A 105 0.69 -4.00 3.12
C ASP A 105 0.02 -2.82 3.82
N MET A 106 -0.04 -2.87 5.15
CA MET A 106 -0.73 -1.88 5.96
C MET A 106 0.18 -0.74 6.44
N ALA A 107 1.46 -0.74 6.03
CA ALA A 107 2.46 0.13 6.65
C ALA A 107 2.28 1.63 6.34
N ASP A 108 1.46 2.00 5.33
CA ASP A 108 1.09 3.40 5.11
C ASP A 108 0.26 4.02 6.26
N VAL A 109 -0.28 3.20 7.19
CA VAL A 109 -0.99 3.70 8.38
C VAL A 109 -0.08 4.48 9.34
N ILE A 110 1.24 4.20 9.32
CA ILE A 110 2.22 4.89 10.16
C ILE A 110 2.75 6.20 9.54
N ALA A 111 2.35 6.52 8.32
CA ALA A 111 2.75 7.75 7.65
C ALA A 111 2.14 8.98 8.34
N ASP A 112 2.78 10.12 8.18
CA ASP A 112 2.21 11.39 8.60
C ASP A 112 1.02 11.75 7.71
N ASN A 113 0.04 12.43 8.28
CA ASN A 113 -1.18 12.85 7.63
C ASN A 113 -1.37 14.36 7.80
N ALA A 114 -2.15 14.97 6.92
CA ALA A 114 -2.62 16.36 7.06
C ALA A 114 -4.14 16.39 6.85
N LYS A 115 -4.76 17.54 7.12
CA LYS A 115 -6.21 17.74 6.91
C LYS A 115 -6.48 18.92 6.00
N TYR A 116 -7.54 18.78 5.22
CA TYR A 116 -8.17 19.87 4.48
C TYR A 116 -9.66 19.85 4.75
N ASN A 117 -10.21 20.94 5.32
CA ASN A 117 -11.63 21.04 5.71
C ASN A 117 -12.14 19.84 6.54
N GLY A 118 -11.30 19.32 7.43
CA GLY A 118 -11.63 18.17 8.27
C GLY A 118 -11.32 16.81 7.68
N GLU A 119 -11.11 16.72 6.38
CA GLU A 119 -10.78 15.48 5.68
C GLU A 119 -9.27 15.22 5.66
N GLY A 120 -8.89 13.98 5.96
CA GLY A 120 -7.49 13.58 6.03
C GLY A 120 -6.92 13.10 4.70
N PHE A 121 -5.63 13.26 4.54
CA PHE A 121 -4.82 12.67 3.47
C PHE A 121 -3.41 12.41 3.98
N THR A 122 -2.73 11.46 3.36
CA THR A 122 -1.37 11.06 3.71
C THR A 122 -0.36 12.00 3.08
N VAL A 123 0.66 12.37 3.84
CA VAL A 123 1.74 13.24 3.39
C VAL A 123 3.10 12.54 3.49
N ASP A 124 4.03 12.95 2.65
CA ASP A 124 5.40 12.48 2.67
C ASP A 124 6.33 13.44 3.47
N LYS A 125 7.59 13.06 3.58
CA LYS A 125 8.60 13.84 4.32
C LYS A 125 8.87 15.23 3.72
N GLN A 126 8.56 15.44 2.44
CA GLN A 126 8.80 16.72 1.75
C GLN A 126 7.63 17.68 1.93
N TYR A 127 6.49 17.19 2.40
CA TYR A 127 5.27 17.97 2.56
C TYR A 127 5.47 19.28 3.34
N ALA A 128 6.22 19.26 4.43
CA ALA A 128 6.45 20.46 5.26
C ALA A 128 7.11 21.61 4.48
N ASN A 129 7.84 21.31 3.41
CA ASN A 129 8.52 22.26 2.53
C ASN A 129 7.81 22.40 1.17
N SER A 130 6.61 21.87 1.02
CA SER A 130 5.84 21.92 -0.23
C SER A 130 4.99 23.16 -0.33
N ASP A 131 4.66 23.57 -1.56
CA ASP A 131 3.70 24.64 -1.82
C ASP A 131 2.33 24.32 -1.20
N LEU A 132 1.96 23.03 -1.16
CA LEU A 132 0.73 22.60 -0.53
C LEU A 132 0.68 22.92 0.96
N SER A 133 1.77 22.73 1.70
CA SER A 133 1.82 23.07 3.13
C SER A 133 1.62 24.56 3.38
N VAL A 134 2.16 25.40 2.49
CA VAL A 134 1.98 26.85 2.52
C VAL A 134 0.52 27.24 2.23
N ILE A 135 -0.09 26.63 1.21
CA ILE A 135 -1.50 26.86 0.81
C ILE A 135 -2.46 26.49 1.95
N LEU A 136 -2.20 25.39 2.64
CA LEU A 136 -3.07 24.87 3.71
C LEU A 136 -2.80 25.58 5.06
N GLY A 137 -1.62 26.16 5.25
CA GLY A 137 -1.25 26.87 6.47
C GLY A 137 -1.42 26.02 7.73
N LYS A 138 -1.95 26.62 8.81
CA LYS A 138 -2.13 25.92 10.11
C LYS A 138 -3.07 24.71 10.03
N ALA A 139 -4.08 24.74 9.15
CA ALA A 139 -5.02 23.63 8.99
C ALA A 139 -4.35 22.37 8.43
N GLY A 140 -3.30 22.54 7.63
CA GLY A 140 -2.54 21.46 7.00
C GLY A 140 -1.34 20.96 7.81
N GLN A 141 -1.24 21.26 9.10
CA GLN A 141 -0.11 20.77 9.90
C GLN A 141 -0.07 19.24 9.95
N PRO A 142 1.11 18.63 9.72
CA PRO A 142 1.25 17.17 9.77
C PRO A 142 0.96 16.61 11.16
N PHE A 143 0.31 15.46 11.20
CA PHE A 143 0.07 14.68 12.42
C PHE A 143 0.21 13.18 12.15
N THR A 144 0.54 12.41 13.17
CA THR A 144 0.58 10.96 13.12
C THR A 144 -0.67 10.42 13.80
N LEU A 145 -1.28 9.37 13.27
CA LEU A 145 -2.36 8.65 13.94
C LEU A 145 -1.87 8.03 15.25
N ASP A 146 -2.74 8.01 16.25
CA ASP A 146 -2.47 7.38 17.55
C ASP A 146 -3.31 6.10 17.68
N ALA A 147 -2.67 4.98 17.99
CA ALA A 147 -3.32 3.67 18.04
C ALA A 147 -4.45 3.57 19.05
N GLN A 148 -4.47 4.41 20.09
CA GLN A 148 -5.53 4.42 21.12
C GLN A 148 -6.57 5.49 20.81
N LYS A 149 -6.14 6.73 20.54
CA LYS A 149 -7.05 7.86 20.32
C LYS A 149 -7.85 7.74 19.02
N ASP A 150 -7.22 7.23 17.97
CA ASP A 150 -7.83 7.10 16.64
C ASP A 150 -8.34 5.68 16.36
N LYS A 151 -8.38 4.80 17.38
CA LYS A 151 -8.69 3.37 17.26
C LYS A 151 -9.99 3.11 16.49
N GLU A 152 -11.07 3.77 16.86
CA GLU A 152 -12.39 3.56 16.23
C GLU A 152 -12.36 3.92 14.75
N ARG A 153 -11.74 5.05 14.39
CA ARG A 153 -11.57 5.46 12.99
C ARG A 153 -10.76 4.45 12.20
N ILE A 154 -9.65 3.98 12.77
CA ILE A 154 -8.76 3.01 12.12
C ILE A 154 -9.50 1.70 11.88
N LEU A 155 -10.19 1.17 12.88
CA LEU A 155 -10.95 -0.08 12.73
C LEU A 155 -12.06 0.06 11.70
N ALA A 156 -12.82 1.15 11.72
CA ALA A 156 -13.86 1.40 10.73
C ALA A 156 -13.29 1.50 9.30
N ALA A 157 -12.11 2.07 9.12
CA ALA A 157 -11.42 2.11 7.84
C ALA A 157 -10.92 0.73 7.40
N CYS A 158 -10.39 -0.09 8.33
CA CYS A 158 -10.02 -1.48 8.06
C CYS A 158 -11.22 -2.30 7.60
N ASP A 159 -12.40 -2.12 8.25
CA ASP A 159 -13.63 -2.81 7.87
C ASP A 159 -14.06 -2.45 6.44
N LYS A 160 -14.02 -1.16 6.10
CA LYS A 160 -14.33 -0.68 4.74
C LYS A 160 -13.37 -1.25 3.70
N LEU A 161 -12.05 -1.22 3.98
CA LEU A 161 -11.05 -1.81 3.11
C LEU A 161 -11.27 -3.31 2.92
N SER A 162 -11.47 -4.05 4.01
CA SER A 162 -11.72 -5.49 3.99
C SER A 162 -12.96 -5.83 3.17
N HIS A 163 -14.06 -5.09 3.37
CA HIS A 163 -15.28 -5.25 2.60
C HIS A 163 -15.05 -5.01 1.10
N PHE A 164 -14.39 -3.91 0.76
CA PHE A 164 -14.08 -3.55 -0.63
C PHE A 164 -13.25 -4.63 -1.33
N VAL A 165 -12.15 -5.08 -0.71
CA VAL A 165 -11.27 -6.06 -1.35
C VAL A 165 -11.91 -7.45 -1.44
N LYS A 166 -12.69 -7.87 -0.45
CA LYS A 166 -13.48 -9.13 -0.54
C LYS A 166 -14.49 -9.09 -1.66
N GLN A 167 -15.22 -7.98 -1.78
CA GLN A 167 -16.23 -7.83 -2.82
C GLN A 167 -15.61 -7.89 -4.23
N LYS A 168 -14.42 -7.30 -4.38
CA LYS A 168 -13.75 -7.20 -5.69
C LYS A 168 -12.89 -8.40 -6.04
N TYR A 169 -12.08 -8.91 -5.12
CA TYR A 169 -11.06 -9.93 -5.38
C TYR A 169 -11.41 -11.30 -4.78
N GLY A 170 -12.50 -11.38 -4.02
CA GLY A 170 -12.88 -12.61 -3.31
C GLY A 170 -11.80 -13.04 -2.32
N SER A 171 -11.27 -14.24 -2.50
CA SER A 171 -10.17 -14.81 -1.72
C SER A 171 -8.78 -14.60 -2.35
N ASN A 172 -8.69 -13.88 -3.49
CA ASN A 172 -7.42 -13.62 -4.16
C ASN A 172 -6.73 -12.38 -3.57
N ILE A 173 -6.55 -12.37 -2.26
CA ILE A 173 -5.98 -11.29 -1.47
C ILE A 173 -4.71 -11.78 -0.81
N ILE A 174 -3.61 -11.05 -0.95
CA ILE A 174 -2.32 -11.32 -0.29
C ILE A 174 -2.03 -10.20 0.68
N LEU A 175 -1.97 -10.50 1.97
CA LEU A 175 -1.49 -9.58 3.00
C LEU A 175 -0.01 -9.81 3.25
N CYS A 176 0.82 -8.83 2.93
CA CYS A 176 2.24 -8.82 3.28
C CYS A 176 2.39 -8.10 4.62
N LYS A 177 2.57 -8.84 5.70
CA LYS A 177 2.85 -8.26 7.01
C LYS A 177 4.21 -7.61 7.04
N VAL A 178 4.28 -6.45 7.66
CA VAL A 178 5.50 -5.64 7.76
C VAL A 178 5.94 -5.54 9.22
N SER A 179 6.97 -6.28 9.60
CA SER A 179 7.62 -6.11 10.91
C SER A 179 8.52 -4.89 10.88
N LEU A 180 8.19 -3.89 11.70
CA LEU A 180 8.99 -2.66 11.75
C LEU A 180 10.35 -2.92 12.39
N ASN A 181 11.41 -2.48 11.71
CA ASN A 181 12.79 -2.63 12.16
C ASN A 181 13.19 -1.56 13.18
N ASP A 182 13.78 -1.97 14.30
CA ASP A 182 14.47 -1.10 15.24
C ASP A 182 15.99 -1.11 15.06
N LYS A 183 16.49 -1.92 14.12
CA LYS A 183 17.91 -2.12 13.82
C LYS A 183 18.20 -1.93 12.35
N VAL A 184 19.42 -1.57 12.05
CA VAL A 184 19.95 -1.40 10.69
C VAL A 184 21.32 -2.03 10.57
N ARG A 185 21.59 -2.64 9.41
CA ARG A 185 22.94 -3.03 8.98
C ARG A 185 23.60 -1.82 8.34
N ASP A 186 24.74 -1.41 8.84
CA ASP A 186 25.53 -0.30 8.28
C ASP A 186 26.41 -0.74 7.10
N TYR A 187 27.14 0.22 6.53
CA TYR A 187 28.04 -0.03 5.39
C TYR A 187 29.16 -1.02 5.69
N ASP A 188 29.55 -1.17 6.96
CA ASP A 188 30.56 -2.14 7.41
C ASP A 188 29.95 -3.51 7.77
N GLY A 189 28.63 -3.69 7.57
CA GLY A 189 27.90 -4.91 7.92
C GLY A 189 27.55 -5.05 9.40
N LYS A 190 27.82 -4.02 10.24
CA LYS A 190 27.50 -4.04 11.67
C LYS A 190 26.05 -3.68 11.93
N ILE A 191 25.44 -4.36 12.89
CA ILE A 191 24.07 -4.05 13.32
C ILE A 191 24.09 -2.97 14.38
N LYS A 192 23.35 -1.88 14.13
CA LYS A 192 23.21 -0.75 15.06
C LYS A 192 21.73 -0.36 15.25
N PRO A 193 21.38 0.35 16.34
CA PRO A 193 20.03 0.88 16.54
C PRO A 193 19.65 1.85 15.42
N LEU A 194 18.41 1.70 14.90
CA LEU A 194 17.81 2.59 13.91
C LEU A 194 16.87 3.62 14.56
N VAL A 195 16.24 3.23 15.66
CA VAL A 195 15.14 4.00 16.28
C VAL A 195 15.66 4.84 17.45
N THR A 196 15.43 6.15 17.37
CA THR A 196 15.74 7.13 18.43
C THR A 196 14.50 7.45 19.28
N ASP A 197 13.34 7.60 18.67
CA ASP A 197 12.06 7.84 19.37
C ASP A 197 11.32 6.53 19.62
N LYS A 198 11.55 5.94 20.79
CA LYS A 198 10.94 4.68 21.21
C LYS A 198 9.41 4.78 21.33
N LYS A 199 8.88 5.96 21.73
CA LYS A 199 7.44 6.16 21.89
C LYS A 199 6.72 6.19 20.53
N LYS A 200 7.26 6.97 19.58
CA LYS A 200 6.75 7.00 18.20
C LYS A 200 6.82 5.61 17.55
N PHE A 201 7.90 4.88 17.78
CA PHE A 201 8.06 3.53 17.25
C PHE A 201 7.08 2.52 17.86
N ALA A 202 6.83 2.59 19.18
CA ALA A 202 5.85 1.74 19.85
C ALA A 202 4.43 2.01 19.32
N ASN A 203 4.07 3.28 19.11
CA ASN A 203 2.78 3.65 18.50
C ASN A 203 2.69 3.12 17.06
N ALA A 204 3.73 3.25 16.25
CA ALA A 204 3.77 2.72 14.89
C ALA A 204 3.55 1.19 14.86
N LYS A 205 4.20 0.44 15.76
CA LYS A 205 3.97 -1.00 15.91
C LYS A 205 2.52 -1.32 16.31
N ALA A 206 1.96 -0.56 17.25
CA ALA A 206 0.59 -0.76 17.71
C ALA A 206 -0.44 -0.47 16.59
N LEU A 207 -0.23 0.60 15.83
CA LEU A 207 -1.06 0.94 14.66
C LEU A 207 -1.06 -0.19 13.63
N LEU A 208 0.12 -0.64 13.23
CA LEU A 208 0.26 -1.67 12.21
C LEU A 208 -0.35 -2.99 12.66
N LYS A 209 -0.07 -3.41 13.90
CA LYS A 209 -0.65 -4.61 14.49
C LYS A 209 -2.19 -4.54 14.51
N LEU A 210 -2.76 -3.42 14.96
CA LEU A 210 -4.21 -3.21 15.00
C LEU A 210 -4.86 -3.38 13.63
N CYS A 211 -4.24 -2.82 12.59
CA CYS A 211 -4.74 -2.89 11.22
C CYS A 211 -4.61 -4.30 10.64
N GLU A 212 -3.45 -4.94 10.77
CA GLU A 212 -3.21 -6.29 10.25
C GLU A 212 -4.11 -7.34 10.90
N GLU A 213 -4.27 -7.29 12.23
CA GLU A 213 -5.17 -8.20 12.97
C GLU A 213 -6.61 -8.01 12.49
N ARG A 214 -7.12 -6.76 12.43
CA ARG A 214 -8.48 -6.49 11.99
C ARG A 214 -8.72 -6.90 10.54
N PHE A 215 -7.75 -6.71 9.67
CA PHE A 215 -7.87 -7.12 8.27
C PHE A 215 -7.93 -8.64 8.12
N VAL A 216 -7.09 -9.37 8.86
CA VAL A 216 -7.09 -10.85 8.87
C VAL A 216 -8.42 -11.38 9.43
N GLU A 217 -8.95 -10.79 10.50
CA GLU A 217 -10.26 -11.18 11.03
C GLU A 217 -11.39 -11.05 9.99
N ASN A 218 -11.30 -10.05 9.13
CA ASN A 218 -12.36 -9.71 8.18
C ASN A 218 -12.18 -10.31 6.78
N THR A 219 -11.02 -10.90 6.48
CA THR A 219 -10.71 -11.40 5.12
C THR A 219 -10.20 -12.84 5.16
N ASP A 220 -10.42 -13.55 4.04
CA ASP A 220 -9.81 -14.86 3.80
C ASP A 220 -8.59 -14.66 2.89
N CYS A 221 -7.54 -14.02 3.44
CA CYS A 221 -6.34 -13.67 2.69
C CYS A 221 -5.19 -14.65 2.89
N TYR A 222 -4.29 -14.71 1.90
CA TYR A 222 -2.98 -15.33 2.08
C TYR A 222 -2.09 -14.39 2.87
N ILE A 223 -1.41 -14.90 3.90
CA ILE A 223 -0.56 -14.10 4.78
C ILE A 223 0.91 -14.40 4.50
N LEU A 224 1.67 -13.38 4.13
CA LEU A 224 3.12 -13.42 4.06
C LEU A 224 3.70 -12.69 5.28
N ASP A 225 4.35 -13.42 6.18
CA ASP A 225 4.94 -12.92 7.43
C ASP A 225 6.44 -13.26 7.50
N ASN A 226 7.18 -12.92 6.45
CA ASN A 226 8.61 -13.17 6.36
C ASN A 226 9.48 -11.99 6.79
N SER A 227 8.94 -10.79 6.86
CA SER A 227 9.68 -9.55 7.14
C SER A 227 10.43 -9.52 8.48
N LYS A 228 9.95 -10.26 9.48
CA LYS A 228 10.58 -10.40 10.81
C LYS A 228 11.98 -11.04 10.78
N ASN A 229 12.32 -11.72 9.71
CA ASN A 229 13.60 -12.40 9.54
C ASN A 229 14.68 -11.49 8.92
N TYR A 230 14.35 -10.26 8.57
CA TYR A 230 15.23 -9.35 7.85
C TYR A 230 15.39 -8.03 8.61
N VAL A 231 16.54 -7.40 8.45
CA VAL A 231 16.85 -6.09 9.04
C VAL A 231 16.82 -5.00 7.97
N SER A 232 16.83 -3.75 8.39
CA SER A 232 17.07 -2.63 7.48
C SER A 232 18.52 -2.60 7.05
N ASP A 233 18.81 -2.09 5.84
CA ASP A 233 20.18 -2.02 5.30
C ASP A 233 20.47 -0.61 4.77
N GLU A 234 21.59 0.00 5.19
CA GLU A 234 22.07 1.30 4.70
C GLU A 234 22.52 1.23 3.24
N ASN A 235 23.04 0.08 2.80
CA ASN A 235 23.48 -0.15 1.42
C ASN A 235 22.32 -0.29 0.44
N PHE A 236 21.09 -0.45 0.94
CA PHE A 236 19.94 -0.65 0.06
C PHE A 236 19.56 0.65 -0.66
N ALA A 237 19.69 0.61 -1.95
CA ALA A 237 19.92 1.69 -2.89
C ALA A 237 18.84 2.75 -3.10
N SER A 238 17.72 2.84 -2.42
CA SER A 238 16.82 3.95 -2.67
C SER A 238 16.26 4.58 -1.41
N GLY A 239 16.97 5.59 -0.94
CA GLY A 239 16.54 6.46 0.14
C GLY A 239 16.97 6.03 1.55
N GLY A 240 18.04 5.22 1.66
CA GLY A 240 18.68 4.86 2.94
C GLY A 240 17.86 3.93 3.83
N ALA A 241 18.35 3.71 5.05
CA ALA A 241 17.70 2.90 6.06
C ALA A 241 16.34 3.48 6.51
N GLY A 242 15.43 2.60 6.94
CA GLY A 242 14.12 3.00 7.46
C GLY A 242 13.40 1.87 8.17
N ILE A 243 12.51 2.20 9.10
CA ILE A 243 11.80 1.23 9.94
C ILE A 243 10.96 0.21 9.16
N ALA A 244 10.50 0.57 7.97
CA ALA A 244 9.78 -0.30 7.04
C ALA A 244 10.58 -0.52 5.74
N ARG A 245 11.90 -0.73 5.87
CA ARG A 245 12.80 -1.05 4.75
C ARG A 245 13.66 -2.24 5.15
N PHE A 246 13.96 -3.08 4.17
CA PHE A 246 14.61 -4.35 4.40
C PHE A 246 15.80 -4.52 3.45
N GLU A 247 16.69 -5.44 3.78
CA GLU A 247 17.75 -5.90 2.89
C GLU A 247 17.20 -6.53 1.60
N ALA A 248 18.05 -6.62 0.58
CA ALA A 248 17.64 -7.00 -0.79
C ALA A 248 16.94 -8.37 -0.87
N ASP A 249 17.42 -9.34 -0.06
CA ASP A 249 16.93 -10.71 -0.06
C ASP A 249 15.47 -10.82 0.38
N PHE A 250 15.01 -9.93 1.28
CA PHE A 250 13.60 -9.84 1.64
C PHE A 250 12.70 -9.64 0.42
N TYR A 251 13.07 -8.72 -0.47
CA TYR A 251 12.22 -8.39 -1.62
C TYR A 251 12.18 -9.52 -2.64
N SER A 252 13.31 -10.24 -2.81
CA SER A 252 13.37 -11.40 -3.70
C SER A 252 12.55 -12.55 -3.15
N ALA A 253 12.72 -12.89 -1.87
CA ALA A 253 11.94 -13.95 -1.22
C ALA A 253 10.43 -13.64 -1.21
N THR A 254 10.06 -12.39 -0.96
CA THR A 254 8.64 -11.98 -1.00
C THR A 254 8.07 -12.08 -2.42
N ALA A 255 8.84 -11.73 -3.45
CA ALA A 255 8.43 -11.88 -4.85
C ALA A 255 8.18 -13.36 -5.21
N GLU A 256 9.08 -14.27 -4.82
CA GLU A 256 8.94 -15.71 -5.03
C GLU A 256 7.69 -16.28 -4.34
N TYR A 257 7.41 -15.85 -3.10
CA TYR A 257 6.18 -16.26 -2.40
C TYR A 257 4.92 -15.76 -3.09
N VAL A 258 4.91 -14.52 -3.57
CA VAL A 258 3.76 -13.98 -4.31
C VAL A 258 3.57 -14.73 -5.62
N ASP A 259 4.64 -14.95 -6.40
CA ASP A 259 4.59 -15.75 -7.63
C ASP A 259 4.03 -17.15 -7.35
N TYR A 260 4.49 -17.81 -6.29
CA TYR A 260 4.00 -19.13 -5.88
C TYR A 260 2.50 -19.10 -5.53
N ILE A 261 2.05 -18.17 -4.69
CA ILE A 261 0.63 -18.05 -4.31
C ILE A 261 -0.25 -17.83 -5.55
N VAL A 262 0.13 -16.92 -6.42
CA VAL A 262 -0.67 -16.57 -7.60
C VAL A 262 -0.77 -17.74 -8.58
N GLN A 263 0.29 -18.53 -8.72
CA GLN A 263 0.32 -19.66 -9.64
C GLN A 263 -0.39 -20.90 -9.11
N TYR A 264 -0.17 -21.25 -7.84
CA TYR A 264 -0.52 -22.57 -7.32
C TYR A 264 -1.75 -22.58 -6.40
N SER A 265 -2.13 -21.47 -5.79
CA SER A 265 -3.29 -21.45 -4.91
C SER A 265 -4.64 -21.76 -5.58
N PRO A 266 -4.89 -21.41 -6.86
CA PRO A 266 -6.10 -21.85 -7.55
C PRO A 266 -6.20 -23.38 -7.66
N VAL A 267 -5.06 -24.06 -7.83
CA VAL A 267 -4.96 -25.52 -7.89
C VAL A 267 -5.24 -26.14 -6.53
N GLN A 268 -4.62 -25.60 -5.47
CA GLN A 268 -4.85 -26.09 -4.10
C GLN A 268 -6.32 -25.99 -3.70
N LYS A 269 -6.97 -24.84 -3.94
CA LYS A 269 -8.41 -24.66 -3.67
C LYS A 269 -9.31 -25.62 -4.45
N TYR A 270 -8.87 -26.11 -5.59
CA TYR A 270 -9.60 -27.13 -6.33
C TYR A 270 -9.53 -28.48 -5.62
N PHE A 271 -8.36 -28.86 -5.13
CA PHE A 271 -8.18 -30.12 -4.38
C PHE A 271 -8.84 -30.10 -3.01
N ASP A 272 -8.87 -28.97 -2.32
CA ASP A 272 -9.53 -28.83 -1.02
C ASP A 272 -11.09 -28.97 -1.11
N LYS A 273 -11.65 -28.95 -2.31
CA LYS A 273 -13.09 -29.13 -2.57
C LYS A 273 -13.47 -30.56 -3.01
N LEU A 274 -12.48 -31.40 -3.28
CA LEU A 274 -12.66 -32.83 -3.59
C LEU A 274 -12.56 -33.69 -2.35
#